data_cb53d53acc51da297e79df30e9066383
#
_entry.id   cb53d53acc51da297e79df30e9066383
#
_cell.length_a   1.000
_cell.length_b   1.000
_cell.length_c   1.000
_cell.angle_alpha   90.00
_cell.angle_beta   90.00
_cell.angle_gamma   90.00
#
_symmetry.space_group_name_H-M   'P 1'
#
loop_
_entity.id
_entity.type
_entity.pdbx_description
1 polymer ?
#
loop_
_entity_poly.entity_id
_entity_poly.type
_entity_poly.pdbx_seq_one_letter_code
_entity_poly.pdbx_strand_id
1 'polypeptide(L)'
;MIVVLDANVLIAAVAGRGLCEAVLECCLEEHEMIASTLLIQDVRDKLLGKIKVPPPIVQEYCDTLRKNSRFVEPAPVPPDACRDPDDLHLLGLAEASGAVYLVSGDKDLLVLGTYNKTQIVTPRQFWDCVRGNASKGGGLP
;
A
#
# COMPACT_ATOMS: atom_id res chain seq x y z
N MET A 1 3.98 -0.81 12.78
CA MET A 1 4.70 -1.66 11.81
C MET A 1 4.96 -0.86 10.55
N ILE A 2 5.94 -1.28 9.80
CA ILE A 2 6.24 -0.65 8.50
C ILE A 2 5.38 -1.32 7.43
N VAL A 3 4.63 -0.52 6.67
CA VAL A 3 3.64 -1.01 5.71
C VAL A 3 3.75 -0.24 4.40
N VAL A 4 3.66 -0.96 3.28
CA VAL A 4 3.53 -0.37 1.94
C VAL A 4 2.11 -0.63 1.45
N LEU A 5 1.41 0.42 1.02
CA LEU A 5 0.10 0.30 0.41
C LEU A 5 0.23 0.51 -1.10
N ASP A 6 -0.26 -0.44 -1.88
CA ASP A 6 -0.30 -0.34 -3.34
C ASP A 6 -1.14 0.88 -3.77
N ALA A 7 -0.82 1.45 -4.92
CA ALA A 7 -1.55 2.58 -5.47
C ALA A 7 -3.05 2.33 -5.52
N ASN A 8 -3.47 1.14 -5.94
CA ASN A 8 -4.90 0.83 -6.04
C ASN A 8 -5.61 0.87 -4.68
N VAL A 9 -4.92 0.49 -3.61
CA VAL A 9 -5.47 0.59 -2.26
C VAL A 9 -5.63 2.06 -1.86
N LEU A 10 -4.61 2.87 -2.15
CA LEU A 10 -4.64 4.31 -1.86
C LEU A 10 -5.73 5.02 -2.67
N ILE A 11 -5.91 4.62 -3.94
CA ILE A 11 -6.93 5.18 -4.82
C ILE A 11 -8.32 4.81 -4.29
N ALA A 12 -8.54 3.55 -3.95
CA ALA A 12 -9.82 3.09 -3.44
C ALA A 12 -10.17 3.75 -2.11
N ALA A 13 -9.17 4.11 -1.31
CA ALA A 13 -9.41 4.76 -0.03
C ALA A 13 -10.07 6.14 -0.18
N VAL A 14 -9.76 6.87 -1.24
CA VAL A 14 -10.32 8.21 -1.45
C VAL A 14 -11.49 8.19 -2.43
N ALA A 15 -11.46 7.30 -3.42
CA ALA A 15 -12.50 7.25 -4.46
C ALA A 15 -13.68 6.35 -4.05
N GLY A 16 -13.41 5.33 -3.30
CA GLY A 16 -14.41 4.39 -2.85
C GLY A 16 -14.87 4.67 -1.44
N ARG A 17 -14.83 3.91 -0.57
CA ARG A 17 -15.12 3.99 0.87
C ARG A 17 -14.99 2.57 1.41
N GLY A 18 -15.19 2.43 2.68
CA GLY A 18 -15.23 1.12 3.28
C GLY A 18 -13.86 0.65 3.67
N LEU A 19 -13.51 -0.58 3.26
CA LEU A 19 -12.33 -1.24 3.82
C LEU A 19 -11.01 -0.54 3.52
N CYS A 20 -10.82 -0.09 2.28
CA CYS A 20 -9.55 0.57 1.95
C CYS A 20 -9.39 1.89 2.69
N GLU A 21 -10.49 2.62 2.90
CA GLU A 21 -10.47 3.83 3.71
C GLU A 21 -10.08 3.50 5.16
N ALA A 22 -10.68 2.46 5.72
CA ALA A 22 -10.36 2.04 7.08
C ALA A 22 -8.91 1.58 7.22
N VAL A 23 -8.41 0.87 6.22
CA VAL A 23 -7.00 0.44 6.21
C VAL A 23 -6.07 1.64 6.18
N LEU A 24 -6.36 2.62 5.32
CA LEU A 24 -5.53 3.82 5.24
C LEU A 24 -5.53 4.57 6.57
N GLU A 25 -6.70 4.77 7.16
CA GLU A 25 -6.80 5.47 8.45
C GLU A 25 -6.02 4.75 9.53
N CYS A 26 -6.12 3.43 9.57
CA CYS A 26 -5.37 2.63 10.52
C CYS A 26 -3.86 2.82 10.33
N CYS A 27 -3.39 2.81 9.09
CA CYS A 27 -1.97 3.00 8.81
C CYS A 27 -1.50 4.40 9.18
N LEU A 28 -2.32 5.42 8.90
CA LEU A 28 -1.96 6.79 9.24
C LEU A 28 -1.84 6.99 10.75
N GLU A 29 -2.66 6.32 11.53
CA GLU A 29 -2.71 6.52 12.97
C GLU A 29 -1.76 5.61 13.75
N GLU A 30 -1.55 4.38 13.27
CA GLU A 30 -0.91 3.35 14.09
C GLU A 30 0.33 2.72 13.49
N HIS A 31 0.63 2.99 12.22
CA HIS A 31 1.73 2.33 11.53
C HIS A 31 2.59 3.34 10.79
N GLU A 32 3.74 2.89 10.31
CA GLU A 32 4.61 3.70 9.49
C GLU A 32 4.40 3.34 8.03
N MET A 33 3.83 4.28 7.27
CA MET A 33 3.61 4.08 5.84
C MET A 33 4.85 4.47 5.06
N ILE A 34 5.17 3.67 4.06
CA ILE A 34 6.30 3.92 3.17
C ILE A 34 5.75 4.35 1.81
N ALA A 35 6.36 5.38 1.24
CA ALA A 35 5.99 5.84 -0.09
C ALA A 35 7.24 6.19 -0.88
N SER A 36 7.04 6.42 -2.16
CA SER A 36 8.07 6.91 -3.06
C SER A 36 7.44 7.96 -3.96
N THR A 37 8.29 8.72 -4.64
CA THR A 37 7.82 9.68 -5.63
C THR A 37 6.99 8.98 -6.71
N LEU A 38 7.44 7.82 -7.17
CA LEU A 38 6.74 7.07 -8.20
C LEU A 38 5.36 6.60 -7.73
N LEU A 39 5.27 6.11 -6.49
CA LEU A 39 3.99 5.66 -5.96
C LEU A 39 2.98 6.80 -5.88
N ILE A 40 3.39 7.94 -5.35
CA ILE A 40 2.50 9.10 -5.22
C ILE A 40 2.10 9.63 -6.60
N GLN A 41 3.04 9.65 -7.56
CA GLN A 41 2.73 10.08 -8.92
C GLN A 41 1.72 9.15 -9.58
N ASP A 42 1.85 7.85 -9.39
CA ASP A 42 0.91 6.88 -9.93
C ASP A 42 -0.50 7.09 -9.36
N VAL A 43 -0.60 7.31 -8.06
CA VAL A 43 -1.88 7.62 -7.42
C VAL A 43 -2.47 8.89 -8.01
N ARG A 44 -1.66 9.94 -8.12
CA ARG A 44 -2.11 11.22 -8.66
C ARG A 44 -2.63 11.08 -10.08
N ASP A 45 -1.85 10.43 -10.95
CA ASP A 45 -2.21 10.30 -12.36
C ASP A 45 -3.52 9.54 -12.55
N LYS A 46 -3.72 8.48 -11.78
CA LYS A 46 -4.93 7.68 -11.90
C LYS A 46 -6.15 8.39 -11.33
N LEU A 47 -5.98 9.11 -10.23
CA LEU A 47 -7.09 9.90 -9.68
C LEU A 47 -7.53 11.00 -10.62
N LEU A 48 -6.58 11.70 -11.25
CA LEU A 48 -6.89 12.77 -12.18
C LEU A 48 -7.46 12.24 -13.48
N GLY A 49 -6.86 11.22 -14.06
CA GLY A 49 -7.18 10.75 -15.39
C GLY A 49 -8.29 9.73 -15.43
N LYS A 50 -8.13 8.63 -14.71
CA LYS A 50 -9.05 7.49 -14.80
C LYS A 50 -10.30 7.70 -13.96
N ILE A 51 -10.14 8.19 -12.75
CA ILE A 51 -11.24 8.35 -11.80
C ILE A 51 -11.86 9.74 -11.92
N LYS A 52 -11.09 10.71 -12.39
CA LYS A 52 -11.54 12.10 -12.62
C LYS A 52 -11.94 12.80 -11.33
N VAL A 53 -11.15 12.60 -10.29
CA VAL A 53 -11.30 13.34 -9.04
C VAL A 53 -10.84 14.78 -9.29
N PRO A 54 -11.55 15.79 -8.76
CA PRO A 54 -11.14 17.19 -8.99
C PRO A 54 -9.71 17.47 -8.53
N PRO A 55 -8.93 18.22 -9.33
CA PRO A 55 -7.51 18.47 -9.02
C PRO A 55 -7.23 19.00 -7.61
N PRO A 56 -8.03 19.93 -7.05
CA PRO A 56 -7.74 20.39 -5.67
C PRO A 56 -7.83 19.27 -4.63
N ILE A 57 -8.75 18.34 -4.84
CA ILE A 57 -8.91 17.21 -3.92
C ILE A 57 -7.72 16.26 -4.06
N VAL A 58 -7.30 16.01 -5.30
CA VAL A 58 -6.13 15.16 -5.56
C VAL A 58 -4.88 15.76 -4.91
N GLN A 59 -4.69 17.08 -5.07
CA GLN A 59 -3.54 17.75 -4.50
C GLN A 59 -3.51 17.62 -2.97
N GLU A 60 -4.65 17.87 -2.35
CA GLU A 60 -4.76 17.76 -0.89
C GLU A 60 -4.47 16.35 -0.41
N TYR A 61 -5.00 15.35 -1.11
CA TYR A 61 -4.80 13.95 -0.76
C TYR A 61 -3.31 13.56 -0.88
N CYS A 62 -2.69 13.94 -1.99
CA CYS A 62 -1.27 13.64 -2.19
C CYS A 62 -0.40 14.33 -1.15
N ASP A 63 -0.74 15.56 -0.79
CA ASP A 63 -0.01 16.28 0.27
C ASP A 63 -0.15 15.57 1.60
N THR A 64 -1.33 15.07 1.92
CA THR A 64 -1.55 14.31 3.15
C THR A 64 -0.71 13.04 3.16
N LEU A 65 -0.67 12.32 2.03
CA LEU A 65 0.15 11.12 1.93
C LEU A 65 1.62 11.45 2.13
N ARG A 66 2.10 12.52 1.52
CA ARG A 66 3.52 12.91 1.65
C ARG A 66 3.87 13.26 3.09
N LYS A 67 3.00 13.97 3.77
CA LYS A 67 3.24 14.39 5.15
C LYS A 67 3.26 13.23 6.13
N ASN A 68 2.55 12.16 5.82
CA ASN A 68 2.35 11.06 6.73
C ASN A 68 3.08 9.80 6.32
N SER A 69 3.94 9.87 5.30
CA SER A 69 4.70 8.72 4.82
C SER A 69 6.19 9.00 4.93
N ARG A 70 6.95 7.93 5.16
CA ARG A 70 8.40 8.01 5.05
C ARG A 70 8.77 7.69 3.60
N PHE A 71 9.46 8.60 2.94
CA PHE A 71 9.86 8.42 1.55
C PHE A 71 11.15 7.62 1.47
N VAL A 72 11.15 6.62 0.60
CA VAL A 72 12.25 5.69 0.41
C VAL A 72 12.44 5.47 -1.09
N GLU A 73 13.69 5.39 -1.53
CA GLU A 73 13.98 4.95 -2.90
C GLU A 73 13.79 3.45 -2.96
N PRO A 74 13.04 2.95 -3.97
CA PRO A 74 12.91 1.50 -4.12
C PRO A 74 14.24 0.82 -4.35
N ALA A 75 14.48 -0.28 -3.65
CA ALA A 75 15.64 -1.10 -3.92
C ALA A 75 15.49 -1.78 -5.28
N PRO A 76 16.60 -2.06 -5.99
CA PRO A 76 16.53 -2.84 -7.22
C PRO A 76 16.05 -4.27 -6.91
N VAL A 77 15.17 -4.79 -7.77
CA VAL A 77 14.68 -6.15 -7.65
C VAL A 77 14.84 -6.85 -9.01
N PRO A 78 14.92 -8.18 -9.02
CA PRO A 78 15.05 -8.89 -10.29
C PRO A 78 13.87 -8.58 -11.22
N PRO A 79 14.10 -8.42 -12.53
CA PRO A 79 13.01 -8.10 -13.48
C PRO A 79 11.90 -9.15 -13.52
N ASP A 80 12.20 -10.37 -13.11
CA ASP A 80 11.22 -11.45 -13.09
C ASP A 80 10.64 -11.70 -11.69
N ALA A 81 10.85 -10.77 -10.75
CA ALA A 81 10.36 -10.94 -9.39
C ALA A 81 8.84 -11.02 -9.33
N CYS A 82 8.15 -10.34 -10.24
CA CYS A 82 6.71 -10.51 -10.41
C CYS A 82 6.36 -10.37 -11.89
N ARG A 83 5.15 -10.75 -12.22
CA ARG A 83 4.73 -10.82 -13.61
C ARG A 83 4.63 -9.46 -14.28
N ASP A 84 4.03 -8.48 -13.59
CA ASP A 84 3.83 -7.14 -14.13
C ASP A 84 5.02 -6.24 -13.74
N PRO A 85 5.80 -5.77 -14.74
CA PRO A 85 6.94 -4.90 -14.43
C PRO A 85 6.55 -3.61 -13.71
N ASP A 86 5.32 -3.15 -13.89
CA ASP A 86 4.85 -1.94 -13.23
C ASP A 86 4.74 -2.10 -11.72
N ASP A 87 4.73 -3.32 -11.22
CA ASP A 87 4.63 -3.59 -9.78
C ASP A 87 5.98 -3.78 -9.11
N LEU A 88 7.06 -3.84 -9.89
CA LEU A 88 8.40 -4.12 -9.35
C LEU A 88 8.82 -3.08 -8.31
N HIS A 89 8.46 -1.81 -8.52
CA HIS A 89 8.86 -0.76 -7.58
C HIS A 89 8.22 -0.96 -6.20
N LEU A 90 7.06 -1.62 -6.13
CA LEU A 90 6.43 -1.90 -4.85
C LEU A 90 7.22 -2.93 -4.06
N LEU A 91 7.71 -3.96 -4.74
CA LEU A 91 8.61 -4.93 -4.11
C LEU A 91 9.90 -4.26 -3.66
N GLY A 92 10.41 -3.33 -4.49
CA GLY A 92 11.59 -2.55 -4.14
C GLY A 92 11.38 -1.68 -2.92
N LEU A 93 10.21 -1.09 -2.76
CA LEU A 93 9.86 -0.32 -1.57
C LEU A 93 9.82 -1.20 -0.34
N ALA A 94 9.21 -2.37 -0.46
CA ALA A 94 9.12 -3.32 0.64
C ALA A 94 10.51 -3.74 1.09
N GLU A 95 11.38 -4.03 0.15
CA GLU A 95 12.73 -4.45 0.47
C GLU A 95 13.55 -3.33 1.10
N ALA A 96 13.51 -2.14 0.51
CA ALA A 96 14.30 -0.99 0.99
C ALA A 96 13.88 -0.57 2.39
N SER A 97 12.60 -0.71 2.72
CA SER A 97 12.06 -0.25 4.01
C SER A 97 12.03 -1.34 5.07
N GLY A 98 12.16 -2.60 4.69
CA GLY A 98 11.95 -3.71 5.61
C GLY A 98 10.50 -3.87 6.02
N ALA A 99 9.56 -3.56 5.11
CA ALA A 99 8.15 -3.60 5.42
C ALA A 99 7.69 -4.98 5.88
N VAL A 100 6.80 -4.99 6.86
CA VAL A 100 6.15 -6.22 7.32
C VAL A 100 5.08 -6.65 6.33
N TYR A 101 4.34 -5.68 5.82
CA TYR A 101 3.24 -5.94 4.88
C TYR A 101 3.33 -5.07 3.66
N LEU A 102 3.01 -5.65 2.51
CA LEU A 102 2.65 -4.96 1.28
C LEU A 102 1.19 -5.30 1.02
N VAL A 103 0.32 -4.29 1.08
CA VAL A 103 -1.12 -4.48 0.95
C VAL A 103 -1.54 -4.17 -0.48
N SER A 104 -2.16 -5.12 -1.14
CA SER A 104 -2.52 -5.00 -2.55
C SER A 104 -3.73 -5.87 -2.87
N GLY A 105 -4.48 -5.49 -3.90
CA GLY A 105 -5.51 -6.34 -4.48
C GLY A 105 -5.07 -6.97 -5.79
N ASP A 106 -3.83 -6.73 -6.22
CA ASP A 106 -3.32 -7.19 -7.49
C ASP A 106 -2.91 -8.66 -7.41
N LYS A 107 -3.50 -9.47 -8.27
CA LYS A 107 -3.23 -10.91 -8.29
C LYS A 107 -1.78 -11.24 -8.61
N ASP A 108 -1.12 -10.42 -9.42
CA ASP A 108 0.27 -10.65 -9.79
C ASP A 108 1.22 -10.47 -8.60
N LEU A 109 0.83 -9.67 -7.62
CA LEU A 109 1.57 -9.54 -6.36
C LEU A 109 1.12 -10.59 -5.35
N LEU A 110 -0.19 -10.78 -5.22
CA LEU A 110 -0.74 -11.70 -4.21
C LEU A 110 -0.29 -13.13 -4.43
N VAL A 111 -0.07 -13.52 -5.69
CA VAL A 111 0.38 -14.88 -6.00
C VAL A 111 1.75 -15.19 -5.38
N LEU A 112 2.55 -14.16 -5.11
CA LEU A 112 3.86 -14.36 -4.48
C LEU A 112 3.76 -14.76 -3.01
N GLY A 113 2.69 -14.34 -2.34
CA GLY A 113 2.50 -14.61 -0.92
C GLY A 113 3.44 -13.83 -0.01
N THR A 114 4.72 -13.98 -0.23
CA THR A 114 5.76 -13.23 0.48
C THR A 114 6.84 -12.81 -0.51
N TYR A 115 7.53 -11.74 -0.17
CA TYR A 115 8.72 -11.34 -0.90
C TYR A 115 9.77 -10.97 0.14
N ASN A 116 10.83 -11.78 0.22
CA ASN A 116 11.82 -11.66 1.29
C ASN A 116 11.11 -11.71 2.65
N LYS A 117 11.18 -10.65 3.44
CA LYS A 117 10.56 -10.61 4.77
C LYS A 117 9.16 -10.01 4.78
N THR A 118 8.68 -9.55 3.62
CA THR A 118 7.41 -8.86 3.51
C THR A 118 6.30 -9.83 3.13
N GLN A 119 5.21 -9.82 3.88
CA GLN A 119 4.01 -10.57 3.52
C GLN A 119 3.15 -9.72 2.61
N ILE A 120 2.70 -10.32 1.50
CA ILE A 120 1.82 -9.62 0.53
C ILE A 120 0.40 -10.06 0.83
N VAL A 121 -0.45 -9.12 1.20
CA VAL A 121 -1.80 -9.42 1.71
C VAL A 121 -2.82 -8.49 1.05
N THR A 122 -4.08 -8.96 1.04
CA THR A 122 -5.19 -8.11 0.62
C THR A 122 -5.55 -7.11 1.74
N PRO A 123 -6.30 -6.06 1.41
CA PRO A 123 -6.80 -5.17 2.45
C PRO A 123 -7.56 -5.91 3.55
N ARG A 124 -8.36 -6.92 3.17
CA ARG A 124 -9.11 -7.71 4.16
C ARG A 124 -8.17 -8.50 5.07
N GLN A 125 -7.19 -9.14 4.49
CA GLN A 125 -6.22 -9.91 5.27
C GLN A 125 -5.44 -8.99 6.21
N PHE A 126 -5.02 -7.83 5.72
CA PHE A 126 -4.32 -6.87 6.56
C PHE A 126 -5.21 -6.43 7.73
N TRP A 127 -6.45 -6.06 7.42
CA TRP A 127 -7.39 -5.62 8.45
C TRP A 127 -7.59 -6.68 9.52
N ASP A 128 -7.78 -7.93 9.09
CA ASP A 128 -7.97 -9.04 10.02
C ASP A 128 -6.72 -9.27 10.88
N CYS A 129 -5.53 -9.11 10.31
CA CYS A 129 -4.29 -9.28 11.06
C CYS A 129 -4.12 -8.23 12.15
N VAL A 130 -4.48 -6.97 11.85
CA VAL A 130 -4.20 -5.87 12.79
C VAL A 130 -5.38 -5.57 13.71
N ARG A 131 -6.57 -6.05 13.37
CA ARG A 131 -7.79 -5.75 14.14
C ARG A 131 -8.55 -7.00 14.52
N GLY A 132 -8.98 -7.76 13.51
CA GLY A 132 -9.87 -8.87 13.73
C GLY A 132 -9.27 -9.98 14.56
N ASN A 133 -8.06 -10.35 14.25
CA ASN A 133 -7.40 -11.46 14.95
C ASN A 133 -7.04 -11.14 16.38
N ALA A 134 -6.86 -9.87 16.69
CA ALA A 134 -6.56 -9.49 18.05
C ALA A 134 -7.65 -9.96 19.01
N SER A 135 -8.89 -9.93 18.54
CA SER A 135 -10.01 -10.34 19.38
C SER A 135 -10.14 -11.86 19.47
N LYS A 136 -9.52 -12.59 18.58
CA LYS A 136 -9.59 -14.05 18.59
C LYS A 136 -8.45 -14.67 19.38
N GLY A 137 -7.66 -13.91 19.82
CA GLY A 137 -6.46 -14.39 20.41
C GLY A 137 -5.63 -15.06 19.42
N GLY A 138 -6.39 -14.73 19.04
CA GLY A 138 -5.86 -15.02 18.83
C GLY A 138 -5.25 -15.17 18.55
N GLY A 139 -5.22 -15.10 18.38
CA GLY A 139 -4.73 -15.29 18.14
C GLY A 139 -4.07 -15.51 17.84
N LEU A 140 -4.00 -15.37 17.78
CA LEU A 140 -3.38 -15.59 17.57
C LEU A 140 -2.82 -15.96 17.46
N PRO A 141 -2.47 -15.99 17.45
CA PRO A 141 -1.83 -16.20 17.20
C PRO A 141 -1.47 -16.32 16.85
#